data_4ac45bfed97413b852e261946de4941d
#
_entry.id   4ac45bfed97413b852e261946de4941d
#
_cell.length_a   1.000
_cell.length_b   1.000
_cell.length_c   1.000
_cell.angle_alpha   90.00
_cell.angle_beta   90.00
_cell.angle_gamma   90.00
#
_symmetry.space_group_name_H-M   'P 1'
#
loop_
_entity.id
_entity.type
_entity.pdbx_description
1 polymer ?
#
loop_
_entity_poly.entity_id
_entity_poly.type
_entity_poly.pdbx_seq_one_letter_code
_entity_poly.pdbx_strand_id
1 'polypeptide(L)'
;MKRIYEIHDLQAYINWAYFYHAWQLHSTEQQQQSRAEAEQVLHQLDGRYRAYAIFQLFDANSDGDDIVLLQVGMQQPIARIPLLRQQSRDSDYLCLSDFVRPLSTGEPDKIGLFATTVDWGMETDFCHDDYQKMMVQLLADRLAEATAEKLHEEVRRKDWGYAPDEQLTIEEQHAERFQGIRPAVGYPSLPDTSLNFLLDDILHFKQIGIRLTESGAMKPHASVSGMMIAHPQAHYFSIGRIGEDQLRDYACRRGIPAEILRKFLASNL
;
A
#
# COMPACT_ATOMS: atom_id res chain seq x y z
N MET A 1 -4.50 5.10 13.87
CA MET A 1 -5.99 4.98 13.97
C MET A 1 -6.44 3.69 13.28
N LYS A 2 -7.45 3.00 13.84
CA LYS A 2 -8.01 1.76 13.26
C LYS A 2 -9.37 2.05 12.63
N ARG A 3 -9.64 1.44 11.47
CA ARG A 3 -10.94 1.46 10.76
C ARG A 3 -11.39 0.03 10.52
N ILE A 4 -12.70 -0.16 10.47
CA ILE A 4 -13.36 -1.42 10.13
C ILE A 4 -14.40 -1.09 9.07
N TYR A 5 -14.42 -1.88 8.00
CA TYR A 5 -15.35 -1.71 6.88
C TYR A 5 -16.14 -2.99 6.68
N GLU A 6 -17.42 -2.87 6.45
CA GLU A 6 -18.26 -3.95 5.94
C GLU A 6 -17.99 -4.12 4.44
N ILE A 7 -18.22 -5.31 3.89
CA ILE A 7 -17.91 -5.60 2.49
C ILE A 7 -18.73 -4.70 1.55
N HIS A 8 -20.00 -4.43 1.89
CA HIS A 8 -20.85 -3.56 1.08
C HIS A 8 -20.31 -2.12 0.98
N ASP A 9 -19.61 -1.61 1.99
CA ASP A 9 -18.97 -0.30 1.96
C ASP A 9 -17.82 -0.20 0.93
N LEU A 10 -17.25 -1.34 0.55
CA LEU A 10 -16.07 -1.45 -0.29
C LEU A 10 -16.38 -1.83 -1.75
N GLN A 11 -17.56 -2.38 -2.01
CA GLN A 11 -17.92 -2.90 -3.34
C GLN A 11 -17.74 -1.89 -4.47
N ALA A 12 -18.07 -0.61 -4.21
CA ALA A 12 -17.89 0.45 -5.18
C ALA A 12 -16.42 0.70 -5.54
N TYR A 13 -15.50 0.48 -4.57
CA TYR A 13 -14.06 0.71 -4.73
C TYR A 13 -13.30 -0.46 -5.36
N ILE A 14 -13.98 -1.59 -5.64
CA ILE A 14 -13.33 -2.73 -6.30
C ILE A 14 -12.97 -2.37 -7.73
N ASN A 15 -11.69 -2.42 -8.05
CA ASN A 15 -11.21 -2.30 -9.42
C ASN A 15 -11.36 -3.64 -10.15
N TRP A 16 -12.46 -3.78 -10.90
CA TRP A 16 -12.82 -5.00 -11.62
C TRP A 16 -11.85 -5.36 -12.75
N ALA A 17 -11.10 -4.41 -13.29
CA ALA A 17 -10.11 -4.69 -14.33
C ALA A 17 -9.05 -5.68 -13.85
N TYR A 18 -8.57 -5.53 -12.60
CA TYR A 18 -7.63 -6.48 -12.00
C TYR A 18 -8.25 -7.84 -11.72
N PHE A 19 -9.53 -7.89 -11.35
CA PHE A 19 -10.28 -9.14 -11.22
C PHE A 19 -10.34 -9.88 -12.55
N TYR A 20 -10.72 -9.20 -13.63
CA TYR A 20 -10.80 -9.81 -14.95
C TYR A 20 -9.44 -10.29 -15.45
N HIS A 21 -8.38 -9.52 -15.23
CA HIS A 21 -7.02 -9.92 -15.59
C HIS A 21 -6.58 -11.19 -14.86
N ALA A 22 -6.82 -11.29 -13.55
CA ALA A 22 -6.44 -12.44 -12.74
C ALA A 22 -7.18 -13.72 -13.16
N TRP A 23 -8.44 -13.60 -13.57
CA TRP A 23 -9.24 -14.69 -14.13
C TRP A 23 -9.02 -14.94 -15.62
N GLN A 24 -8.14 -14.17 -16.28
CA GLN A 24 -7.86 -14.23 -17.72
C GLN A 24 -9.12 -14.08 -18.60
N LEU A 25 -10.04 -13.22 -18.19
CA LEU A 25 -11.31 -12.99 -18.89
C LEU A 25 -11.12 -11.96 -20.01
N HIS A 26 -11.25 -12.39 -21.27
CA HIS A 26 -10.97 -11.55 -22.43
C HIS A 26 -12.23 -11.02 -23.11
N SER A 27 -13.38 -11.70 -22.99
CA SER A 27 -14.63 -11.25 -23.60
C SER A 27 -15.52 -10.52 -22.61
N THR A 28 -16.27 -9.53 -23.10
CA THR A 28 -17.24 -8.77 -22.30
C THR A 28 -18.29 -9.67 -21.65
N GLU A 29 -18.74 -10.71 -22.38
CA GLU A 29 -19.73 -11.67 -21.85
C GLU A 29 -19.19 -12.46 -20.66
N GLN A 30 -17.94 -12.99 -20.78
CA GLN A 30 -17.28 -13.68 -19.67
C GLN A 30 -17.08 -12.74 -18.46
N GLN A 31 -16.67 -11.51 -18.70
CA GLN A 31 -16.49 -10.50 -17.64
C GLN A 31 -17.80 -10.21 -16.92
N GLN A 32 -18.89 -10.01 -17.64
CA GLN A 32 -20.23 -9.76 -17.06
C GLN A 32 -20.72 -10.95 -16.22
N GLN A 33 -20.59 -12.18 -16.75
CA GLN A 33 -21.00 -13.38 -16.06
C GLN A 33 -20.21 -13.59 -14.77
N SER A 34 -18.88 -13.53 -14.85
CA SER A 34 -17.99 -13.72 -13.68
C SER A 34 -18.15 -12.62 -12.65
N ARG A 35 -18.42 -11.39 -13.09
CA ARG A 35 -18.72 -10.29 -12.19
C ARG A 35 -20.02 -10.52 -11.42
N ALA A 36 -21.08 -10.93 -12.10
CA ALA A 36 -22.37 -11.22 -11.44
C ALA A 36 -22.23 -12.34 -10.39
N GLU A 37 -21.42 -13.37 -10.68
CA GLU A 37 -21.12 -14.43 -9.71
C GLU A 37 -20.29 -13.89 -8.54
N ALA A 38 -19.26 -13.12 -8.81
CA ALA A 38 -18.41 -12.49 -7.79
C ALA A 38 -19.22 -11.57 -6.86
N GLU A 39 -20.16 -10.79 -7.42
CA GLU A 39 -21.07 -9.92 -6.64
C GLU A 39 -22.01 -10.74 -5.74
N GLN A 40 -22.47 -11.90 -6.19
CA GLN A 40 -23.25 -12.84 -5.35
C GLN A 40 -22.41 -13.39 -4.19
N VAL A 41 -21.15 -13.76 -4.47
CA VAL A 41 -20.22 -14.21 -3.42
C VAL A 41 -19.95 -13.09 -2.42
N LEU A 42 -19.68 -11.86 -2.88
CA LEU A 42 -19.50 -10.70 -1.99
C LEU A 42 -20.71 -10.49 -1.08
N HIS A 43 -21.93 -10.64 -1.62
CA HIS A 43 -23.16 -10.53 -0.82
C HIS A 43 -23.27 -11.64 0.25
N GLN A 44 -22.80 -12.86 -0.04
CA GLN A 44 -22.78 -13.96 0.94
C GLN A 44 -21.70 -13.77 2.02
N LEU A 45 -20.61 -13.07 1.69
CA LEU A 45 -19.52 -12.76 2.61
C LEU A 45 -19.85 -11.56 3.52
N ASP A 46 -20.72 -10.65 3.05
CA ASP A 46 -21.06 -9.43 3.77
C ASP A 46 -21.78 -9.74 5.10
N GLY A 47 -21.43 -9.00 6.15
CA GLY A 47 -21.90 -9.27 7.51
C GLY A 47 -21.26 -10.48 8.21
N ARG A 48 -20.56 -11.36 7.44
CA ARG A 48 -19.82 -12.50 7.99
C ARG A 48 -18.33 -12.19 8.14
N TYR A 49 -17.76 -11.48 7.16
CA TYR A 49 -16.36 -11.06 7.13
C TYR A 49 -16.26 -9.55 6.97
N ARG A 50 -15.13 -8.99 7.38
CA ARG A 50 -14.84 -7.56 7.34
C ARG A 50 -13.47 -7.29 6.77
N ALA A 51 -13.27 -6.04 6.37
CA ALA A 51 -11.95 -5.52 6.07
C ALA A 51 -11.50 -4.53 7.15
N TYR A 52 -10.21 -4.46 7.35
CA TYR A 52 -9.58 -3.66 8.40
C TYR A 52 -8.50 -2.78 7.82
N ALA A 53 -8.39 -1.59 8.37
CA ALA A 53 -7.29 -0.68 8.11
C ALA A 53 -6.69 -0.14 9.39
N ILE A 54 -5.39 0.07 9.40
CA ILE A 54 -4.68 0.87 10.39
C ILE A 54 -3.89 1.94 9.67
N PHE A 55 -3.93 3.18 10.15
CA PHE A 55 -3.11 4.25 9.61
C PHE A 55 -2.73 5.25 10.69
N GLN A 56 -1.66 5.98 10.42
CA GLN A 56 -1.20 7.07 11.28
C GLN A 56 -0.52 8.13 10.43
N LEU A 57 -0.82 9.40 10.75
CA LEU A 57 -0.15 10.56 10.20
C LEU A 57 1.01 10.96 11.10
N PHE A 58 2.12 11.32 10.48
CA PHE A 58 3.34 11.73 11.15
C PHE A 58 3.79 13.08 10.59
N ASP A 59 4.35 13.92 11.43
CA ASP A 59 5.22 14.98 10.95
C ASP A 59 6.48 14.32 10.39
N ALA A 60 6.97 14.79 9.25
CA ALA A 60 8.07 14.16 8.54
C ALA A 60 8.87 15.16 7.71
N ASN A 61 10.12 14.82 7.42
CA ASN A 61 10.95 15.54 6.45
C ASN A 61 11.81 14.55 5.68
N SER A 62 12.21 14.92 4.46
CA SER A 62 13.24 14.18 3.74
C SER A 62 14.64 14.60 4.17
N ASP A 63 15.54 13.60 4.23
CA ASP A 63 16.98 13.78 4.48
C ASP A 63 17.73 12.88 3.50
N GLY A 64 18.12 13.47 2.37
CA GLY A 64 18.61 12.70 1.21
C GLY A 64 17.51 11.77 0.69
N ASP A 65 17.84 10.48 0.55
CA ASP A 65 16.91 9.45 0.09
C ASP A 65 16.12 8.78 1.24
N ASP A 66 16.11 9.39 2.41
CA ASP A 66 15.35 8.90 3.57
C ASP A 66 14.18 9.82 3.89
N ILE A 67 13.14 9.26 4.47
CA ILE A 67 12.10 10.02 5.18
C ILE A 67 12.30 9.85 6.69
N VAL A 68 12.46 10.96 7.39
CA VAL A 68 12.57 11.02 8.84
C VAL A 68 11.19 11.30 9.42
N LEU A 69 10.67 10.37 10.21
CA LEU A 69 9.44 10.57 10.96
C LEU A 69 9.73 11.33 12.24
N LEU A 70 8.93 12.32 12.53
CA LEU A 70 9.04 13.16 13.71
C LEU A 70 7.86 12.94 14.65
N GLN A 71 8.10 13.12 15.95
CA GLN A 71 7.01 13.17 16.89
C GLN A 71 6.15 14.40 16.63
N VAL A 72 4.83 14.22 16.51
CA VAL A 72 3.88 15.30 16.21
C VAL A 72 4.04 16.46 17.20
N GLY A 73 4.26 17.64 16.65
CA GLY A 73 4.48 18.87 17.44
C GLY A 73 5.86 18.97 18.11
N MET A 74 6.76 17.99 17.88
CA MET A 74 8.14 18.01 18.35
C MET A 74 9.07 17.66 17.18
N GLN A 75 10.19 18.36 17.04
CA GLN A 75 11.18 18.06 15.99
C GLN A 75 12.10 16.87 16.38
N GLN A 76 11.59 15.93 17.17
CA GLN A 76 12.35 14.77 17.61
C GLN A 76 12.11 13.59 16.67
N PRO A 77 13.17 13.05 16.00
CA PRO A 77 13.06 11.86 15.19
C PRO A 77 12.60 10.64 16.00
N ILE A 78 11.61 9.90 15.45
CA ILE A 78 11.11 8.65 16.04
C ILE A 78 11.46 7.43 15.21
N ALA A 79 11.59 7.62 13.89
CA ALA A 79 12.01 6.58 12.97
C ALA A 79 12.58 7.19 11.68
N ARG A 80 13.31 6.38 10.92
CA ARG A 80 13.83 6.73 9.59
C ARG A 80 13.42 5.63 8.62
N ILE A 81 12.91 6.02 7.46
CA ILE A 81 12.51 5.14 6.37
C ILE A 81 13.46 5.39 5.20
N PRO A 82 14.53 4.58 5.06
CA PRO A 82 15.40 4.66 3.90
C PRO A 82 14.67 4.19 2.64
N LEU A 83 14.89 4.90 1.55
CA LEU A 83 14.26 4.66 0.26
C LEU A 83 15.30 4.44 -0.83
N LEU A 84 14.84 3.96 -1.98
CA LEU A 84 15.65 3.78 -3.17
C LEU A 84 15.38 4.91 -4.16
N ARG A 85 16.43 5.26 -4.93
CA ARG A 85 16.35 6.25 -6.02
C ARG A 85 16.50 5.56 -7.37
N GLN A 86 15.79 6.03 -8.37
CA GLN A 86 16.02 5.60 -9.76
C GLN A 86 17.46 5.82 -10.18
N GLN A 87 18.05 4.85 -10.91
CA GLN A 87 19.40 4.92 -11.44
C GLN A 87 19.45 4.80 -12.98
N SER A 88 18.31 4.60 -13.63
CA SER A 88 18.27 4.54 -15.09
C SER A 88 18.60 5.90 -15.71
N ARG A 89 19.40 5.91 -16.79
CA ARG A 89 19.74 7.14 -17.53
C ARG A 89 18.54 7.80 -18.22
N ASP A 90 17.50 7.02 -18.49
CA ASP A 90 16.28 7.46 -19.13
C ASP A 90 15.19 7.82 -18.10
N SER A 91 15.56 7.98 -16.82
CA SER A 91 14.65 8.35 -15.73
C SER A 91 14.95 9.77 -15.22
N ASP A 92 13.99 10.32 -14.47
CA ASP A 92 14.13 11.61 -13.77
C ASP A 92 14.93 11.48 -12.46
N TYR A 93 15.51 10.31 -12.20
CA TYR A 93 16.24 9.99 -10.95
C TYR A 93 15.42 10.21 -9.68
N LEU A 94 14.12 9.90 -9.73
CA LEU A 94 13.20 10.13 -8.62
C LEU A 94 13.44 9.18 -7.45
N CYS A 95 13.22 9.73 -6.26
CA CYS A 95 13.00 9.01 -5.01
C CYS A 95 11.69 9.48 -4.39
N LEU A 96 10.98 8.62 -3.67
CA LEU A 96 9.75 9.05 -2.96
C LEU A 96 10.00 10.16 -1.94
N SER A 97 11.23 10.25 -1.40
CA SER A 97 11.65 11.34 -0.51
C SER A 97 11.62 12.73 -1.17
N ASP A 98 11.71 12.81 -2.52
CA ASP A 98 11.67 14.08 -3.24
C ASP A 98 10.30 14.78 -3.14
N PHE A 99 9.25 14.03 -2.80
CA PHE A 99 7.90 14.54 -2.59
C PHE A 99 7.59 14.91 -1.12
N VAL A 100 8.61 14.92 -0.27
CA VAL A 100 8.51 15.31 1.14
C VAL A 100 9.45 16.47 1.38
N ARG A 101 8.98 17.49 2.11
CA ARG A 101 9.78 18.70 2.39
C ARG A 101 11.12 18.35 3.04
N PRO A 102 12.23 18.93 2.56
CA PRO A 102 13.56 18.68 3.13
C PRO A 102 13.69 19.12 4.58
N LEU A 103 14.40 18.35 5.39
CA LEU A 103 14.72 18.66 6.79
C LEU A 103 15.45 20.00 6.94
N SER A 104 16.25 20.38 5.93
CA SER A 104 17.00 21.65 5.89
C SER A 104 16.11 22.90 5.89
N THR A 105 14.80 22.77 5.59
CA THR A 105 13.87 23.92 5.64
C THR A 105 13.53 24.35 7.06
N GLY A 106 13.72 23.46 8.07
CA GLY A 106 13.32 23.69 9.44
C GLY A 106 11.82 23.63 9.72
N GLU A 107 11.00 23.34 8.68
CA GLU A 107 9.55 23.22 8.79
C GLU A 107 9.12 21.78 8.53
N PRO A 108 8.29 21.16 9.39
CA PRO A 108 7.80 19.81 9.15
C PRO A 108 6.82 19.76 7.98
N ASP A 109 6.87 18.66 7.26
CA ASP A 109 5.84 18.19 6.36
C ASP A 109 5.07 17.05 7.03
N LYS A 110 4.23 16.33 6.28
CA LYS A 110 3.52 15.16 6.80
C LYS A 110 3.57 14.01 5.81
N ILE A 111 3.54 12.80 6.37
CA ILE A 111 3.22 11.59 5.64
C ILE A 111 2.22 10.73 6.42
N GLY A 112 1.49 9.87 5.69
CA GLY A 112 0.72 8.79 6.30
C GLY A 112 1.44 7.46 6.14
N LEU A 113 1.35 6.60 7.14
CA LEU A 113 1.65 5.18 7.00
C LEU A 113 0.37 4.40 7.18
N PHE A 114 0.19 3.30 6.44
CA PHE A 114 -1.03 2.51 6.50
C PHE A 114 -0.78 1.01 6.29
N ALA A 115 -1.74 0.20 6.75
CA ALA A 115 -1.92 -1.18 6.33
C ALA A 115 -3.41 -1.52 6.29
N THR A 116 -3.78 -2.38 5.33
CA THR A 116 -5.14 -2.90 5.15
C THR A 116 -5.11 -4.41 5.03
N THR A 117 -6.20 -5.06 5.44
CA THR A 117 -6.35 -6.51 5.36
C THR A 117 -7.83 -6.90 5.41
N VAL A 118 -8.11 -8.18 5.25
CA VAL A 118 -9.44 -8.77 5.45
C VAL A 118 -9.41 -9.80 6.57
N ASP A 119 -10.58 -10.26 7.00
CA ASP A 119 -10.67 -11.35 7.98
C ASP A 119 -9.92 -12.60 7.53
N TRP A 120 -9.21 -13.24 8.46
CA TRP A 120 -8.49 -14.50 8.25
C TRP A 120 -9.37 -15.61 7.68
N GLY A 121 -10.65 -15.64 8.05
CA GLY A 121 -11.62 -16.63 7.58
C GLY A 121 -11.77 -16.62 6.06
N MET A 122 -11.56 -15.50 5.38
CA MET A 122 -11.57 -15.46 3.90
C MET A 122 -10.43 -16.27 3.28
N GLU A 123 -9.30 -16.45 3.99
CA GLU A 123 -8.19 -17.32 3.54
C GLU A 123 -8.37 -18.78 3.95
N THR A 124 -9.07 -19.07 5.05
CA THR A 124 -9.06 -20.39 5.70
C THR A 124 -10.36 -21.19 5.60
N ASP A 125 -11.51 -20.52 5.49
CA ASP A 125 -12.83 -21.20 5.67
C ASP A 125 -13.34 -21.88 4.38
N PHE A 126 -12.72 -21.66 3.23
CA PHE A 126 -13.17 -22.14 1.91
C PHE A 126 -12.27 -23.26 1.36
N CYS A 127 -11.72 -24.11 2.23
CA CYS A 127 -10.76 -25.14 1.84
C CYS A 127 -11.39 -26.42 1.21
N HIS A 128 -12.71 -26.53 1.18
CA HIS A 128 -13.40 -27.74 0.72
C HIS A 128 -13.83 -27.70 -0.76
N ASP A 129 -13.80 -26.53 -1.39
CA ASP A 129 -14.12 -26.31 -2.81
C ASP A 129 -13.06 -25.41 -3.42
N ASP A 130 -12.25 -25.95 -4.34
CA ASP A 130 -11.13 -25.25 -4.95
C ASP A 130 -11.58 -24.01 -5.75
N TYR A 131 -12.72 -24.09 -6.45
CA TYR A 131 -13.25 -22.96 -7.20
C TYR A 131 -13.70 -21.83 -6.27
N GLN A 132 -14.50 -22.18 -5.26
CA GLN A 132 -14.96 -21.20 -4.27
C GLN A 132 -13.77 -20.56 -3.52
N LYS A 133 -12.78 -21.39 -3.16
CA LYS A 133 -11.55 -20.91 -2.53
C LYS A 133 -10.83 -19.89 -3.41
N MET A 134 -10.63 -20.19 -4.69
CA MET A 134 -9.97 -19.26 -5.64
C MET A 134 -10.78 -17.97 -5.79
N MET A 135 -12.10 -18.06 -5.91
CA MET A 135 -12.98 -16.91 -6.01
C MET A 135 -12.86 -16.01 -4.77
N VAL A 136 -13.00 -16.60 -3.57
CA VAL A 136 -12.92 -15.84 -2.31
C VAL A 136 -11.54 -15.25 -2.09
N GLN A 137 -10.46 -15.98 -2.40
CA GLN A 137 -9.09 -15.43 -2.28
C GLN A 137 -8.88 -14.23 -3.20
N LEU A 138 -9.32 -14.32 -4.46
CA LEU A 138 -9.20 -13.19 -5.38
C LEU A 138 -10.07 -12.00 -4.94
N LEU A 139 -11.28 -12.25 -4.46
CA LEU A 139 -12.13 -11.18 -3.90
C LEU A 139 -11.53 -10.57 -2.63
N ALA A 140 -10.90 -11.37 -1.79
CA ALA A 140 -10.18 -10.90 -0.62
C ALA A 140 -9.05 -9.92 -1.00
N ASP A 141 -8.24 -10.25 -2.01
CA ASP A 141 -7.21 -9.36 -2.53
C ASP A 141 -7.82 -8.04 -3.04
N ARG A 142 -8.93 -8.12 -3.79
CA ARG A 142 -9.61 -6.91 -4.29
C ARG A 142 -10.21 -6.08 -3.16
N LEU A 143 -10.71 -6.71 -2.10
CA LEU A 143 -11.24 -6.00 -0.93
C LEU A 143 -10.13 -5.32 -0.12
N ALA A 144 -8.96 -5.93 0.03
CA ALA A 144 -7.83 -5.29 0.68
C ALA A 144 -7.37 -4.03 -0.07
N GLU A 145 -7.31 -4.09 -1.41
CA GLU A 145 -7.03 -2.93 -2.27
C GLU A 145 -8.15 -1.88 -2.20
N ALA A 146 -9.42 -2.30 -2.30
CA ALA A 146 -10.57 -1.40 -2.17
C ALA A 146 -10.60 -0.70 -0.81
N THR A 147 -10.16 -1.39 0.25
CA THR A 147 -9.99 -0.81 1.59
C THR A 147 -8.94 0.28 1.58
N ALA A 148 -7.81 0.07 0.89
CA ALA A 148 -6.77 1.08 0.76
C ALA A 148 -7.24 2.28 -0.06
N GLU A 149 -8.05 2.08 -1.12
CA GLU A 149 -8.67 3.16 -1.89
C GLU A 149 -9.59 4.02 -1.03
N LYS A 150 -10.57 3.38 -0.36
CA LYS A 150 -11.52 4.07 0.52
C LYS A 150 -10.83 4.80 1.67
N LEU A 151 -9.87 4.14 2.32
CA LEU A 151 -9.07 4.75 3.38
C LEU A 151 -8.34 6.00 2.87
N HIS A 152 -7.70 5.92 1.69
CA HIS A 152 -6.97 7.04 1.13
C HIS A 152 -7.88 8.23 0.82
N GLU A 153 -9.08 8.00 0.27
CA GLU A 153 -10.10 9.04 0.10
C GLU A 153 -10.47 9.70 1.44
N GLU A 154 -10.78 8.89 2.47
CA GLU A 154 -11.11 9.41 3.80
C GLU A 154 -9.98 10.25 4.39
N VAL A 155 -8.73 9.79 4.24
CA VAL A 155 -7.53 10.51 4.70
C VAL A 155 -7.37 11.82 3.94
N ARG A 156 -7.47 11.84 2.61
CA ARG A 156 -7.35 13.06 1.80
C ARG A 156 -8.39 14.11 2.19
N ARG A 157 -9.64 13.64 2.37
CA ARG A 157 -10.78 14.55 2.57
C ARG A 157 -10.99 14.96 4.02
N LYS A 158 -10.66 14.11 5.00
CA LYS A 158 -11.03 14.31 6.41
C LYS A 158 -9.86 14.26 7.37
N ASP A 159 -9.13 13.13 7.45
CA ASP A 159 -8.17 12.93 8.54
C ASP A 159 -6.90 13.79 8.38
N TRP A 160 -6.35 13.85 7.18
CA TRP A 160 -5.30 14.80 6.81
C TRP A 160 -5.90 16.11 6.27
N GLY A 161 -6.95 15.99 5.45
CA GLY A 161 -7.76 17.13 5.03
C GLY A 161 -7.08 18.06 4.02
N TYR A 162 -6.15 17.56 3.19
CA TYR A 162 -5.52 18.39 2.16
C TYR A 162 -6.37 18.54 0.88
N ALA A 163 -7.41 17.73 0.73
CA ALA A 163 -8.37 17.80 -0.37
C ALA A 163 -9.83 17.70 0.15
N PRO A 164 -10.29 18.60 1.03
CA PRO A 164 -11.59 18.47 1.70
C PRO A 164 -12.78 18.57 0.73
N ASP A 165 -12.60 19.31 -0.36
CA ASP A 165 -13.64 19.55 -1.36
C ASP A 165 -13.55 18.60 -2.56
N GLU A 166 -12.71 17.55 -2.49
CA GLU A 166 -12.55 16.57 -3.55
C GLU A 166 -13.89 15.88 -3.88
N GLN A 167 -14.26 15.88 -5.16
CA GLN A 167 -15.45 15.24 -5.70
C GLN A 167 -15.08 14.40 -6.91
N LEU A 168 -14.48 13.23 -6.68
CA LEU A 168 -14.08 12.31 -7.74
C LEU A 168 -15.07 11.14 -7.84
N THR A 169 -15.39 10.75 -9.07
CA THR A 169 -16.06 9.48 -9.31
C THR A 169 -15.12 8.31 -9.00
N ILE A 170 -15.68 7.11 -8.86
CA ILE A 170 -14.86 5.91 -8.64
C ILE A 170 -13.89 5.67 -9.80
N GLU A 171 -14.34 5.91 -11.04
CA GLU A 171 -13.50 5.80 -12.24
C GLU A 171 -12.34 6.79 -12.21
N GLU A 172 -12.58 8.01 -11.74
CA GLU A 172 -11.53 9.03 -11.58
C GLU A 172 -10.57 8.67 -10.44
N GLN A 173 -11.06 8.06 -9.36
CA GLN A 173 -10.19 7.55 -8.29
C GLN A 173 -9.32 6.38 -8.79
N HIS A 174 -9.88 5.42 -9.52
CA HIS A 174 -9.11 4.33 -10.14
C HIS A 174 -8.13 4.83 -11.20
N ALA A 175 -8.40 5.99 -11.81
CA ALA A 175 -7.49 6.68 -12.74
C ALA A 175 -6.49 7.61 -12.00
N GLU A 176 -6.43 7.55 -10.67
CA GLU A 176 -5.48 8.30 -9.82
C GLU A 176 -5.53 9.82 -10.03
N ARG A 177 -6.72 10.38 -10.28
CA ARG A 177 -6.91 11.82 -10.52
C ARG A 177 -6.93 12.67 -9.24
N PHE A 178 -6.65 12.08 -8.10
CA PHE A 178 -6.52 12.77 -6.82
C PHE A 178 -5.12 13.36 -6.64
N GLN A 179 -4.99 14.33 -5.75
CA GLN A 179 -3.69 14.84 -5.33
C GLN A 179 -2.97 13.83 -4.44
N GLY A 180 -1.64 13.70 -4.64
CA GLY A 180 -0.79 12.81 -3.85
C GLY A 180 -0.78 11.37 -4.38
N ILE A 181 -0.10 10.51 -3.66
CA ILE A 181 0.07 9.08 -3.99
C ILE A 181 -0.01 8.20 -2.73
N ARG A 182 -0.25 6.92 -2.95
CA ARG A 182 -0.27 5.86 -1.92
C ARG A 182 0.64 4.71 -2.33
N PRO A 183 1.97 4.89 -2.39
CA PRO A 183 2.89 3.82 -2.75
C PRO A 183 2.82 2.68 -1.73
N ALA A 184 2.58 1.45 -2.24
CA ALA A 184 2.52 0.24 -1.43
C ALA A 184 3.85 -0.51 -1.46
N VAL A 185 4.19 -1.18 -0.35
CA VAL A 185 5.37 -2.01 -0.21
C VAL A 185 5.29 -3.22 -1.14
N GLY A 186 6.36 -3.49 -1.88
CA GLY A 186 6.43 -4.53 -2.89
C GLY A 186 6.02 -4.08 -4.30
N TYR A 187 5.52 -2.84 -4.46
CA TYR A 187 5.17 -2.25 -5.76
C TYR A 187 6.36 -1.47 -6.35
N PRO A 188 6.33 -1.15 -7.65
CA PRO A 188 7.49 -0.60 -8.38
C PRO A 188 8.14 0.64 -7.78
N SER A 189 7.38 1.53 -7.10
CA SER A 189 7.92 2.71 -6.43
C SER A 189 8.52 2.42 -5.05
N LEU A 190 8.15 1.28 -4.44
CA LEU A 190 8.57 0.89 -3.07
C LEU A 190 8.83 -0.62 -3.02
N PRO A 191 9.83 -1.13 -3.80
CA PRO A 191 9.94 -2.55 -4.09
C PRO A 191 10.44 -3.42 -2.92
N ASP A 192 11.11 -2.85 -1.92
CA ASP A 192 11.69 -3.59 -0.79
C ASP A 192 10.61 -4.09 0.17
N THR A 193 10.24 -5.37 0.07
CA THR A 193 9.24 -5.98 0.97
C THR A 193 9.70 -6.09 2.42
N SER A 194 11.00 -5.95 2.72
CA SER A 194 11.49 -5.88 4.10
C SER A 194 11.05 -4.61 4.84
N LEU A 195 10.56 -3.59 4.12
CA LEU A 195 9.96 -2.40 4.73
C LEU A 195 8.71 -2.73 5.56
N ASN A 196 8.04 -3.86 5.29
CA ASN A 196 6.92 -4.32 6.11
C ASN A 196 7.30 -4.50 7.58
N PHE A 197 8.52 -4.94 7.87
CA PHE A 197 8.99 -5.06 9.27
C PHE A 197 9.07 -3.68 9.94
N LEU A 198 9.61 -2.69 9.23
CA LEU A 198 9.70 -1.32 9.75
C LEU A 198 8.31 -0.70 9.96
N LEU A 199 7.39 -0.90 9.00
CA LEU A 199 6.03 -0.40 9.12
C LEU A 199 5.25 -1.12 10.24
N ASP A 200 5.48 -2.42 10.46
CA ASP A 200 4.88 -3.18 11.57
C ASP A 200 5.37 -2.70 12.92
N ASP A 201 6.67 -2.41 13.07
CA ASP A 201 7.24 -1.84 14.30
C ASP A 201 6.58 -0.50 14.66
N ILE A 202 6.16 0.30 13.67
CA ILE A 202 5.55 1.62 13.86
C ILE A 202 4.02 1.50 14.07
N LEU A 203 3.34 0.75 13.22
CA LEU A 203 1.87 0.69 13.19
C LEU A 203 1.28 -0.45 14.02
N HIS A 204 2.08 -1.47 14.35
CA HIS A 204 1.64 -2.68 15.06
C HIS A 204 0.53 -3.43 14.31
N PHE A 205 0.84 -3.96 13.15
CA PHE A 205 -0.05 -4.66 12.22
C PHE A 205 -0.94 -5.73 12.86
N LYS A 206 -0.44 -6.35 13.93
CA LYS A 206 -1.22 -7.33 14.73
C LYS A 206 -2.55 -6.77 15.23
N GLN A 207 -2.69 -5.45 15.40
CA GLN A 207 -3.95 -4.81 15.82
C GLN A 207 -5.10 -5.02 14.82
N ILE A 208 -4.76 -5.29 13.56
CA ILE A 208 -5.74 -5.59 12.51
C ILE A 208 -5.61 -7.03 11.99
N GLY A 209 -4.88 -7.90 12.73
CA GLY A 209 -4.77 -9.32 12.42
C GLY A 209 -3.65 -9.68 11.45
N ILE A 210 -2.87 -8.74 10.93
CA ILE A 210 -1.74 -9.04 10.03
C ILE A 210 -0.57 -9.62 10.86
N ARG A 211 0.09 -10.64 10.27
CA ARG A 211 1.35 -11.21 10.73
C ARG A 211 2.33 -11.24 9.56
N LEU A 212 3.60 -11.00 9.85
CA LEU A 212 4.66 -11.09 8.84
C LEU A 212 5.32 -12.47 8.86
N THR A 213 5.66 -12.97 7.67
CA THR A 213 6.55 -14.11 7.52
C THR A 213 8.01 -13.66 7.61
N GLU A 214 8.95 -14.61 7.68
CA GLU A 214 10.39 -14.31 7.66
C GLU A 214 10.85 -13.56 6.40
N SER A 215 10.10 -13.70 5.30
CA SER A 215 10.35 -12.99 4.05
C SER A 215 9.63 -11.64 3.94
N GLY A 216 9.04 -11.13 5.03
CA GLY A 216 8.31 -9.86 5.02
C GLY A 216 6.95 -9.90 4.31
N ALA A 217 6.48 -11.07 3.88
CA ALA A 217 5.14 -11.21 3.32
C ALA A 217 4.08 -11.15 4.42
N MET A 218 2.97 -10.51 4.13
CA MET A 218 1.85 -10.38 5.05
C MET A 218 0.94 -11.61 5.01
N LYS A 219 0.32 -11.90 6.15
CA LYS A 219 -0.74 -12.89 6.34
C LYS A 219 -1.89 -12.24 7.13
N PRO A 220 -3.15 -12.28 6.65
CA PRO A 220 -3.62 -12.89 5.39
C PRO A 220 -2.86 -12.37 4.17
N HIS A 221 -2.81 -13.14 3.06
CA HIS A 221 -2.21 -12.67 1.81
C HIS A 221 -2.88 -11.42 1.28
N ALA A 222 -4.20 -11.36 1.37
CA ALA A 222 -5.02 -10.19 1.06
C ALA A 222 -4.75 -9.07 2.07
N SER A 223 -3.58 -8.47 1.97
CA SER A 223 -3.13 -7.35 2.80
C SER A 223 -2.26 -6.40 1.98
N VAL A 224 -2.37 -5.11 2.26
CA VAL A 224 -1.59 -4.04 1.62
C VAL A 224 -1.02 -3.14 2.71
N SER A 225 0.21 -2.71 2.56
CA SER A 225 0.83 -1.72 3.45
C SER A 225 1.63 -0.71 2.63
N GLY A 226 1.86 0.46 3.18
CA GLY A 226 2.60 1.49 2.47
C GLY A 226 2.57 2.84 3.15
N MET A 227 2.80 3.88 2.36
CA MET A 227 2.78 5.25 2.80
C MET A 227 1.84 6.11 1.94
N MET A 228 1.43 7.27 2.47
CA MET A 228 0.63 8.28 1.78
C MET A 228 1.43 9.58 1.75
N ILE A 229 1.55 10.17 0.57
CA ILE A 229 2.29 11.41 0.31
C ILE A 229 1.32 12.38 -0.36
N ALA A 230 1.17 13.58 0.19
CA ALA A 230 0.17 14.56 -0.25
C ALA A 230 0.69 15.56 -1.29
N HIS A 231 1.96 15.49 -1.68
CA HIS A 231 2.58 16.46 -2.58
C HIS A 231 1.82 16.54 -3.93
N PRO A 232 1.47 17.72 -4.45
CA PRO A 232 0.64 17.84 -5.67
C PRO A 232 1.31 17.33 -6.94
N GLN A 233 2.64 17.26 -6.97
CA GLN A 233 3.41 16.71 -8.10
C GLN A 233 3.80 15.24 -7.90
N ALA A 234 3.43 14.63 -6.76
CA ALA A 234 3.72 13.23 -6.54
C ALA A 234 2.99 12.36 -7.57
N HIS A 235 3.72 11.42 -8.14
CA HIS A 235 3.18 10.45 -9.10
C HIS A 235 3.90 9.11 -8.92
N TYR A 236 3.29 8.03 -9.38
CA TYR A 236 3.91 6.72 -9.33
C TYR A 236 4.99 6.58 -10.40
N PHE A 237 6.09 5.94 -10.02
CA PHE A 237 7.20 5.62 -10.90
C PHE A 237 7.78 4.25 -10.53
N SER A 238 8.58 3.67 -11.40
CA SER A 238 9.31 2.44 -11.09
C SER A 238 10.74 2.77 -10.71
N ILE A 239 11.22 2.21 -9.60
CA ILE A 239 12.65 2.27 -9.25
C ILE A 239 13.50 1.64 -10.36
N GLY A 240 13.00 0.56 -10.98
CA GLY A 240 13.74 -0.16 -11.99
C GLY A 240 14.97 -0.89 -11.41
N ARG A 241 16.02 -1.02 -12.21
CA ARG A 241 17.27 -1.66 -11.77
C ARG A 241 18.12 -0.71 -10.93
N ILE A 242 18.70 -1.25 -9.87
CA ILE A 242 19.68 -0.58 -9.01
C ILE A 242 21.04 -1.26 -9.12
N GLY A 243 22.12 -0.48 -8.97
CA GLY A 243 23.49 -0.98 -8.94
C GLY A 243 23.94 -1.45 -7.55
N GLU A 244 25.09 -2.10 -7.53
CA GLU A 244 25.72 -2.57 -6.29
C GLU A 244 26.09 -1.43 -5.34
N ASP A 245 26.38 -0.25 -5.86
CA ASP A 245 26.67 0.96 -5.11
C ASP A 245 25.45 1.38 -4.28
N GLN A 246 24.28 1.48 -4.91
CA GLN A 246 23.05 1.84 -4.22
C GLN A 246 22.60 0.73 -3.25
N LEU A 247 22.73 -0.55 -3.63
CA LEU A 247 22.40 -1.65 -2.73
C LEU A 247 23.21 -1.58 -1.43
N ARG A 248 24.52 -1.28 -1.52
CA ARG A 248 25.39 -1.15 -0.33
C ARG A 248 25.06 0.08 0.50
N ASP A 249 24.81 1.21 -0.14
CA ASP A 249 24.38 2.44 0.55
C ASP A 249 23.05 2.21 1.27
N TYR A 250 22.08 1.66 0.56
CA TYR A 250 20.75 1.33 1.13
C TYR A 250 20.86 0.36 2.29
N ALA A 251 21.68 -0.69 2.18
CA ALA A 251 21.95 -1.65 3.24
C ALA A 251 22.51 -0.97 4.49
N CYS A 252 23.46 -0.03 4.31
CA CYS A 252 24.03 0.75 5.41
C CYS A 252 22.96 1.60 6.11
N ARG A 253 22.13 2.32 5.34
CA ARG A 253 21.04 3.17 5.87
C ARG A 253 19.94 2.35 6.57
N ARG A 254 19.65 1.13 6.05
CA ARG A 254 18.71 0.18 6.64
C ARG A 254 19.26 -0.54 7.87
N GLY A 255 20.55 -0.54 8.10
CA GLY A 255 21.19 -1.34 9.14
C GLY A 255 21.06 -2.86 8.91
N ILE A 256 20.88 -3.31 7.65
CA ILE A 256 20.69 -4.71 7.26
C ILE A 256 21.82 -5.11 6.31
N PRO A 257 22.45 -6.30 6.47
CA PRO A 257 23.47 -6.77 5.55
C PRO A 257 22.99 -6.80 4.09
N ALA A 258 23.82 -6.33 3.14
CA ALA A 258 23.49 -6.28 1.71
C ALA A 258 23.05 -7.65 1.15
N GLU A 259 23.67 -8.73 1.62
CA GLU A 259 23.32 -10.10 1.22
C GLU A 259 21.88 -10.50 1.63
N ILE A 260 21.37 -9.93 2.70
CA ILE A 260 19.97 -10.14 3.13
C ILE A 260 19.06 -9.29 2.26
N LEU A 261 19.36 -8.00 2.07
CA LEU A 261 18.53 -7.09 1.24
C LEU A 261 18.46 -7.54 -0.23
N ARG A 262 19.52 -8.14 -0.75
CA ARG A 262 19.53 -8.73 -2.10
C ARG A 262 18.39 -9.70 -2.35
N LYS A 263 17.94 -10.43 -1.32
CA LYS A 263 16.81 -11.36 -1.44
C LYS A 263 15.47 -10.63 -1.61
N PHE A 264 15.32 -9.49 -0.95
CA PHE A 264 14.11 -8.66 -1.03
C PHE A 264 14.04 -7.81 -2.30
N LEU A 265 15.17 -7.53 -2.92
CA LEU A 265 15.33 -6.68 -4.10
C LEU A 265 15.74 -7.47 -5.36
N ALA A 266 15.57 -8.79 -5.36
CA ALA A 266 16.05 -9.65 -6.46
C ALA A 266 15.50 -9.26 -7.85
N SER A 267 14.30 -8.69 -7.92
CA SER A 267 13.69 -8.21 -9.17
C SER A 267 14.29 -6.88 -9.67
N ASN A 268 15.05 -6.18 -8.84
CA ASN A 268 15.62 -4.86 -9.14
C ASN A 268 17.15 -4.90 -9.37
N LEU A 269 17.77 -6.06 -9.26
CA LEU A 269 19.23 -6.26 -9.37
C LEU A 269 19.67 -6.89 -10.69
#